data_a007a4e640a15fd071ca12521a0ca352
#
_entry.id   a007a4e640a15fd071ca12521a0ca352
#
_cell.length_a   1.000
_cell.length_b   1.000
_cell.length_c   1.000
_cell.angle_alpha   90.00
_cell.angle_beta   90.00
_cell.angle_gamma   90.00
#
_symmetry.space_group_name_H-M   'P 1'
#
loop_
_entity.id
_entity.type
_entity.pdbx_description
1 polymer ?
#
loop_
_entity_poly.entity_id
_entity_poly.type
_entity_poly.pdbx_seq_one_letter_code
_entity_poly.pdbx_strand_id
1 'polypeptide(L)'
;VEDSSGEVVADGISATGTANRARILAQTVAASTAVLAKDVLAMGKEDSRALVRDHDVVYVYHNLIDKTGDTRDTEERVFGAAEETLEELLRVIKKLANANASNIVVTADHGFIYQHHPLQESDFLSTEPTGDEILYTDRRFVLGRGLCEHSSFKTFQPQQLGLAGSLQVQIPKSINRLRLKGSGSRFVHGGATLQEVVIPVISINKKRQSD
;
A
#
# COMPACT_ATOMS: atom_id res chain seq x y z
N VAL A 1 -1.30 -17.14 -2.45
CA VAL A 1 -0.30 -16.15 -2.88
C VAL A 1 1.04 -16.85 -2.90
N GLU A 2 1.70 -16.87 -4.03
CA GLU A 2 3.02 -17.47 -4.21
C GLU A 2 4.03 -16.38 -4.53
N ASP A 3 5.22 -16.48 -3.96
CA ASP A 3 6.38 -15.67 -4.34
C ASP A 3 7.45 -16.61 -4.90
N SER A 4 7.64 -16.59 -6.19
CA SER A 4 8.66 -17.39 -6.87
C SER A 4 9.88 -16.57 -7.34
N SER A 5 9.82 -15.24 -7.29
CA SER A 5 10.87 -14.39 -7.89
C SER A 5 10.92 -12.96 -7.31
N GLY A 6 10.33 -12.72 -6.13
CA GLY A 6 10.08 -11.38 -5.60
C GLY A 6 8.85 -10.70 -6.24
N GLU A 7 8.13 -11.40 -7.10
CA GLU A 7 6.86 -10.95 -7.68
C GLU A 7 5.69 -11.64 -6.97
N VAL A 8 4.77 -10.84 -6.42
CA VAL A 8 3.57 -11.37 -5.77
C VAL A 8 2.58 -11.84 -6.84
N VAL A 9 2.20 -13.11 -6.76
CA VAL A 9 1.26 -13.77 -7.67
C VAL A 9 0.03 -14.21 -6.90
N ALA A 10 -1.16 -13.92 -7.38
CA ALA A 10 -2.44 -14.39 -6.87
C ALA A 10 -3.12 -15.24 -7.94
N ASP A 11 -3.33 -16.55 -7.64
CA ASP A 11 -3.94 -17.53 -8.55
C ASP A 11 -3.35 -17.51 -9.98
N GLY A 12 -2.03 -17.48 -10.06
CA GLY A 12 -1.28 -17.46 -11.31
C GLY A 12 -1.25 -16.11 -12.04
N ILE A 13 -1.79 -15.05 -11.46
CA ILE A 13 -1.75 -13.70 -12.04
C ILE A 13 -0.83 -12.82 -11.19
N SER A 14 0.13 -12.15 -11.82
CA SER A 14 0.95 -11.13 -11.17
C SER A 14 0.09 -10.01 -10.57
N ALA A 15 0.33 -9.62 -9.32
CA ALA A 15 -0.35 -8.51 -8.67
C ALA A 15 0.20 -7.14 -9.10
N THR A 16 1.19 -7.11 -9.98
CA THR A 16 1.83 -5.88 -10.46
C THR A 16 0.98 -5.18 -11.52
N GLY A 17 0.72 -3.91 -11.32
CA GLY A 17 -0.01 -3.05 -12.25
C GLY A 17 -1.54 -3.16 -12.15
N THR A 18 -2.21 -2.06 -12.50
CA THR A 18 -3.66 -1.91 -12.36
C THR A 18 -4.46 -2.92 -13.20
N ALA A 19 -3.99 -3.23 -14.41
CA ALA A 19 -4.66 -4.19 -15.29
C ALA A 19 -4.67 -5.62 -14.70
N ASN A 20 -3.57 -6.08 -14.13
CA ASN A 20 -3.50 -7.38 -13.48
C ASN A 20 -4.36 -7.42 -12.20
N ARG A 21 -4.35 -6.35 -11.42
CA ARG A 21 -5.20 -6.21 -10.23
C ARG A 21 -6.69 -6.26 -10.60
N ALA A 22 -7.10 -5.64 -11.71
CA ALA A 22 -8.46 -5.76 -12.22
C ALA A 22 -8.82 -7.21 -12.58
N ARG A 23 -7.89 -7.96 -13.19
CA ARG A 23 -8.10 -9.38 -13.52
C ARG A 23 -8.24 -10.25 -12.26
N ILE A 24 -7.43 -9.99 -11.23
CA ILE A 24 -7.53 -10.70 -9.94
C ILE A 24 -8.88 -10.40 -9.28
N LEU A 25 -9.32 -9.15 -9.25
CA LEU A 25 -10.63 -8.77 -8.73
C LEU A 25 -11.77 -9.47 -9.46
N ALA A 26 -11.69 -9.56 -10.78
CA ALA A 26 -12.72 -10.20 -11.61
C ALA A 26 -12.86 -11.71 -11.37
N GLN A 27 -11.87 -12.37 -10.79
CA GLN A 27 -11.98 -13.77 -10.35
C GLN A 27 -12.97 -13.95 -9.18
N THR A 28 -13.11 -12.92 -8.32
CA THR A 28 -14.03 -12.95 -7.18
C THR A 28 -15.34 -12.24 -7.51
N VAL A 29 -15.28 -11.11 -8.19
CA VAL A 29 -16.45 -10.32 -8.62
C VAL A 29 -16.33 -10.06 -10.11
N ALA A 30 -17.08 -10.79 -10.93
CA ALA A 30 -16.97 -10.74 -12.39
C ALA A 30 -17.16 -9.31 -12.95
N ALA A 31 -18.13 -8.56 -12.43
CA ALA A 31 -18.37 -7.17 -12.81
C ALA A 31 -17.55 -6.22 -11.92
N SER A 32 -16.22 -6.35 -11.92
CA SER A 32 -15.32 -5.47 -11.18
C SER A 32 -14.25 -4.88 -12.09
N THR A 33 -13.69 -3.75 -11.66
CA THR A 33 -12.57 -3.11 -12.35
C THR A 33 -11.64 -2.38 -11.38
N ALA A 34 -10.43 -2.09 -11.84
CA ALA A 34 -9.45 -1.28 -11.12
C ALA A 34 -9.02 -0.10 -12.02
N VAL A 35 -9.03 1.10 -11.46
CA VAL A 35 -8.68 2.34 -12.17
C VAL A 35 -7.79 3.22 -11.29
N LEU A 36 -7.09 4.16 -11.89
CA LEU A 36 -6.33 5.17 -11.13
C LEU A 36 -7.20 6.40 -10.84
N ALA A 37 -7.02 7.03 -9.70
CA ALA A 37 -7.73 8.24 -9.30
C ALA A 37 -7.59 9.36 -10.34
N LYS A 38 -6.40 9.56 -10.91
CA LYS A 38 -6.14 10.53 -11.98
C LYS A 38 -7.00 10.27 -13.24
N ASP A 39 -7.22 8.99 -13.58
CA ASP A 39 -8.01 8.61 -14.74
C ASP A 39 -9.50 8.89 -14.46
N VAL A 40 -9.98 8.56 -13.25
CA VAL A 40 -11.33 8.94 -12.81
C VAL A 40 -11.52 10.44 -12.89
N LEU A 41 -10.57 11.24 -12.40
CA LEU A 41 -10.65 12.71 -12.44
C LEU A 41 -10.68 13.25 -13.89
N ALA A 42 -10.02 12.61 -14.83
CA ALA A 42 -10.00 12.99 -16.23
C ALA A 42 -11.26 12.58 -17.02
N MET A 43 -12.02 11.58 -16.57
CA MET A 43 -13.22 11.07 -17.26
C MET A 43 -14.27 12.15 -17.49
N GLY A 44 -14.97 12.07 -18.61
CA GLY A 44 -16.21 12.80 -18.85
C GLY A 44 -17.37 12.34 -17.95
N LYS A 45 -18.49 13.07 -17.98
CA LYS A 45 -19.67 12.73 -17.19
C LYS A 45 -20.26 11.36 -17.54
N GLU A 46 -20.36 11.06 -18.82
CA GLU A 46 -20.93 9.78 -19.27
C GLU A 46 -20.00 8.61 -18.99
N ASP A 47 -18.67 8.78 -19.15
CA ASP A 47 -17.71 7.72 -18.82
C ASP A 47 -17.71 7.40 -17.33
N SER A 48 -17.79 8.43 -16.47
CA SER A 48 -17.89 8.23 -15.02
C SER A 48 -19.17 7.48 -14.63
N ARG A 49 -20.29 7.77 -15.33
CA ARG A 49 -21.57 7.07 -15.12
C ARG A 49 -21.51 5.63 -15.61
N ALA A 50 -20.88 5.39 -16.77
CA ALA A 50 -20.67 4.05 -17.29
C ALA A 50 -19.80 3.22 -16.33
N LEU A 51 -18.70 3.80 -15.80
CA LEU A 51 -17.84 3.14 -14.82
C LEU A 51 -18.66 2.63 -13.62
N VAL A 52 -19.53 3.45 -13.06
CA VAL A 52 -20.34 3.09 -11.87
C VAL A 52 -21.50 2.14 -12.23
N ARG A 53 -22.11 2.30 -13.40
CA ARG A 53 -23.27 1.51 -13.84
C ARG A 53 -22.87 0.08 -14.22
N ASP A 54 -21.72 -0.07 -14.88
CA ASP A 54 -21.32 -1.31 -15.54
C ASP A 54 -20.49 -2.23 -14.62
N HIS A 55 -20.21 -1.79 -13.40
CA HIS A 55 -19.43 -2.56 -12.42
C HIS A 55 -20.07 -2.57 -11.04
N ASP A 56 -20.11 -3.75 -10.42
CA ASP A 56 -20.54 -3.94 -9.03
C ASP A 56 -19.48 -3.45 -8.03
N VAL A 57 -18.19 -3.57 -8.41
CA VAL A 57 -17.05 -3.11 -7.62
C VAL A 57 -16.06 -2.34 -8.49
N VAL A 58 -15.78 -1.12 -8.09
CA VAL A 58 -14.72 -0.28 -8.70
C VAL A 58 -13.65 -0.01 -7.67
N TYR A 59 -12.44 -0.50 -7.90
CA TYR A 59 -11.26 -0.22 -7.09
C TYR A 59 -10.53 0.99 -7.67
N VAL A 60 -10.44 2.07 -6.89
CA VAL A 60 -9.76 3.30 -7.31
C VAL A 60 -8.45 3.42 -6.54
N TYR A 61 -7.34 3.30 -7.25
CA TYR A 61 -6.00 3.44 -6.67
C TYR A 61 -5.52 4.89 -6.70
N HIS A 62 -4.97 5.33 -5.57
CA HIS A 62 -4.28 6.61 -5.43
C HIS A 62 -2.93 6.37 -4.77
N ASN A 63 -1.84 6.84 -5.36
CA ASN A 63 -0.47 6.52 -4.91
C ASN A 63 0.44 7.74 -4.79
N LEU A 64 -0.10 8.95 -4.65
CA LEU A 64 0.73 10.16 -4.61
C LEU A 64 1.64 10.21 -3.39
N ILE A 65 1.16 9.77 -2.22
CA ILE A 65 1.93 9.79 -0.97
C ILE A 65 3.13 8.86 -1.10
N ASP A 66 2.92 7.58 -1.44
CA ASP A 66 4.00 6.60 -1.60
C ASP A 66 5.01 7.03 -2.66
N LYS A 67 4.53 7.42 -3.83
CA LYS A 67 5.41 7.87 -4.92
C LYS A 67 6.27 9.06 -4.51
N THR A 68 5.77 9.94 -3.65
CA THR A 68 6.52 11.09 -3.15
C THR A 68 7.49 10.69 -2.04
N GLY A 69 7.07 9.77 -1.16
CA GLY A 69 7.83 9.36 0.01
C GLY A 69 8.97 8.38 -0.30
N ASP A 70 8.79 7.47 -1.23
CA ASP A 70 9.76 6.40 -1.54
C ASP A 70 11.04 6.93 -2.23
N THR A 71 10.99 8.16 -2.74
CA THR A 71 12.12 8.76 -3.43
C THR A 71 12.83 9.77 -2.53
N ARG A 72 14.13 9.59 -2.32
CA ARG A 72 14.96 10.45 -1.46
C ARG A 72 14.83 11.95 -1.78
N ASP A 73 14.76 12.29 -3.06
CA ASP A 73 14.72 13.69 -3.51
C ASP A 73 13.36 14.36 -3.26
N THR A 74 12.31 13.57 -3.00
CA THR A 74 10.95 14.06 -2.81
C THR A 74 10.37 13.76 -1.43
N GLU A 75 11.01 12.89 -0.62
CA GLU A 75 10.48 12.48 0.69
C GLU A 75 10.18 13.64 1.65
N GLU A 76 10.88 14.77 1.51
CA GLU A 76 10.61 15.98 2.32
C GLU A 76 9.25 16.63 2.01
N ARG A 77 8.65 16.29 0.88
CA ARG A 77 7.37 16.84 0.42
C ARG A 77 6.17 15.98 0.81
N VAL A 78 6.37 14.90 1.59
CA VAL A 78 5.31 13.94 1.95
C VAL A 78 4.10 14.60 2.62
N PHE A 79 4.28 15.57 3.50
CA PHE A 79 3.15 16.29 4.09
C PHE A 79 2.34 17.06 3.05
N GLY A 80 3.00 17.76 2.13
CA GLY A 80 2.31 18.43 1.03
C GLY A 80 1.59 17.43 0.11
N ALA A 81 2.22 16.29 -0.18
CA ALA A 81 1.58 15.21 -0.93
C ALA A 81 0.37 14.62 -0.20
N ALA A 82 0.40 14.53 1.13
CA ALA A 82 -0.74 14.08 1.92
C ALA A 82 -1.90 15.07 1.85
N GLU A 83 -1.64 16.37 1.98
CA GLU A 83 -2.67 17.43 1.83
C GLU A 83 -3.28 17.42 0.43
N GLU A 84 -2.46 17.35 -0.61
CA GLU A 84 -2.90 17.25 -2.00
C GLU A 84 -3.76 15.99 -2.22
N THR A 85 -3.35 14.86 -1.63
CA THR A 85 -4.11 13.60 -1.69
C THR A 85 -5.49 13.75 -1.09
N LEU A 86 -5.64 14.42 0.07
CA LEU A 86 -6.95 14.64 0.68
C LEU A 86 -7.85 15.47 -0.20
N GLU A 87 -7.34 16.52 -0.86
CA GLU A 87 -8.09 17.32 -1.80
C GLU A 87 -8.49 16.52 -3.06
N GLU A 88 -7.59 15.70 -3.59
CA GLU A 88 -7.88 14.82 -4.72
C GLU A 88 -8.94 13.79 -4.39
N LEU A 89 -8.85 13.12 -3.23
CA LEU A 89 -9.84 12.17 -2.75
C LEU A 89 -11.22 12.79 -2.65
N LEU A 90 -11.34 14.02 -2.13
CA LEU A 90 -12.62 14.74 -2.09
C LEU A 90 -13.19 14.98 -3.50
N ARG A 91 -12.34 15.30 -4.48
CA ARG A 91 -12.77 15.47 -5.88
C ARG A 91 -13.23 14.15 -6.50
N VAL A 92 -12.49 13.05 -6.25
CA VAL A 92 -12.86 11.70 -6.71
C VAL A 92 -14.19 11.28 -6.10
N ILE A 93 -14.36 11.40 -4.78
CA ILE A 93 -15.61 11.06 -4.08
C ILE A 93 -16.80 11.84 -4.66
N LYS A 94 -16.67 13.15 -4.81
CA LYS A 94 -17.73 13.99 -5.41
C LYS A 94 -18.07 13.56 -6.83
N LYS A 95 -17.07 13.24 -7.64
CA LYS A 95 -17.24 12.79 -9.02
C LYS A 95 -17.99 11.46 -9.08
N LEU A 96 -17.57 10.46 -8.30
CA LEU A 96 -18.22 9.15 -8.23
C LEU A 96 -19.64 9.26 -7.67
N ALA A 97 -19.87 10.07 -6.64
CA ALA A 97 -21.21 10.33 -6.10
C ALA A 97 -22.14 10.98 -7.16
N ASN A 98 -21.62 11.91 -7.98
CA ASN A 98 -22.36 12.52 -9.10
C ASN A 98 -22.60 11.52 -10.24
N ALA A 99 -21.77 10.50 -10.37
CA ALA A 99 -21.97 9.38 -11.27
C ALA A 99 -22.92 8.29 -10.73
N ASN A 100 -23.57 8.53 -9.59
CA ASN A 100 -24.50 7.66 -8.87
C ASN A 100 -23.86 6.51 -8.07
N ALA A 101 -22.57 6.57 -7.75
CA ALA A 101 -22.04 5.71 -6.71
C ALA A 101 -22.75 6.02 -5.39
N SER A 102 -23.42 5.01 -4.82
CA SER A 102 -24.20 5.16 -3.58
C SER A 102 -23.42 4.79 -2.34
N ASN A 103 -22.47 3.85 -2.48
CA ASN A 103 -21.63 3.37 -1.40
C ASN A 103 -20.16 3.53 -1.82
N ILE A 104 -19.39 4.27 -1.03
CA ILE A 104 -17.97 4.48 -1.26
C ILE A 104 -17.24 4.13 0.04
N VAL A 105 -16.18 3.35 -0.05
CA VAL A 105 -15.25 3.07 1.06
C VAL A 105 -13.92 3.70 0.73
N VAL A 106 -13.39 4.50 1.65
CA VAL A 106 -12.02 5.02 1.57
C VAL A 106 -11.17 4.31 2.59
N THR A 107 -10.08 3.72 2.15
CA THR A 107 -9.13 3.00 3.00
C THR A 107 -7.72 3.12 2.44
N ALA A 108 -6.74 2.57 3.15
CA ALA A 108 -5.36 2.46 2.69
C ALA A 108 -4.91 1.00 2.81
N ASP A 109 -3.88 0.61 2.11
CA ASP A 109 -3.21 -0.69 2.19
C ASP A 109 -2.28 -0.77 3.41
N HIS A 110 -1.62 0.33 3.75
CA HIS A 110 -0.79 0.50 4.94
C HIS A 110 -0.75 1.97 5.37
N GLY A 111 -0.17 2.21 6.54
CA GLY A 111 0.26 3.52 6.97
C GLY A 111 1.77 3.66 6.83
N PHE A 112 2.36 4.70 7.37
CA PHE A 112 3.79 4.97 7.26
C PHE A 112 4.35 5.70 8.47
N ILE A 113 5.67 5.63 8.64
CA ILE A 113 6.42 6.49 9.57
C ILE A 113 7.08 7.58 8.74
N TYR A 114 6.89 8.82 9.13
CA TYR A 114 7.60 9.97 8.56
C TYR A 114 8.35 10.74 9.63
N GLN A 115 9.63 11.03 9.37
CA GLN A 115 10.48 11.80 10.25
C GLN A 115 10.93 13.09 9.55
N HIS A 116 10.40 14.23 10.04
CA HIS A 116 10.67 15.52 9.41
C HIS A 116 12.14 15.95 9.50
N HIS A 117 12.79 15.65 10.62
CA HIS A 117 14.22 15.96 10.80
C HIS A 117 15.11 14.90 10.15
N PRO A 118 16.34 15.28 9.73
CA PRO A 118 17.33 14.33 9.26
C PRO A 118 17.55 13.21 10.27
N LEU A 119 17.70 11.99 9.76
CA LEU A 119 17.93 10.82 10.59
C LEU A 119 19.33 10.86 11.22
N GLN A 120 19.41 10.42 12.47
CA GLN A 120 20.64 10.20 13.20
C GLN A 120 21.07 8.74 13.16
N GLU A 121 22.30 8.43 13.57
CA GLU A 121 22.80 7.07 13.65
C GLU A 121 21.94 6.17 14.55
N SER A 122 21.37 6.71 15.62
CA SER A 122 20.45 6.02 16.54
C SER A 122 19.11 5.62 15.91
N ASP A 123 18.72 6.21 14.78
CA ASP A 123 17.49 5.88 14.06
C ASP A 123 17.64 4.63 13.19
N PHE A 124 18.86 4.11 13.07
CA PHE A 124 19.15 2.90 12.35
C PHE A 124 19.45 1.72 13.29
N LEU A 125 19.16 0.53 12.81
CA LEU A 125 19.61 -0.67 13.51
C LEU A 125 21.12 -0.82 13.40
N SER A 126 21.74 -1.22 14.49
CA SER A 126 23.17 -1.53 14.56
C SER A 126 23.50 -2.92 14.01
N THR A 127 22.48 -3.73 13.74
CA THR A 127 22.58 -5.13 13.30
C THR A 127 21.97 -5.28 11.94
N GLU A 128 22.68 -6.01 11.07
CA GLU A 128 22.17 -6.45 9.78
C GLU A 128 21.43 -7.79 9.91
N PRO A 129 20.39 -8.03 9.12
CA PRO A 129 19.74 -9.34 9.06
C PRO A 129 20.67 -10.38 8.46
N THR A 130 20.63 -11.61 9.00
CA THR A 130 21.38 -12.75 8.49
C THR A 130 20.47 -13.97 8.38
N GLY A 131 20.84 -14.93 7.55
CA GLY A 131 20.06 -16.16 7.33
C GLY A 131 20.66 -17.00 6.21
N ASP A 132 20.04 -18.13 5.91
CA ASP A 132 20.47 -19.00 4.81
C ASP A 132 20.31 -18.30 3.45
N GLU A 133 19.22 -17.55 3.28
CA GLU A 133 18.94 -16.80 2.07
C GLU A 133 18.18 -15.50 2.39
N ILE A 134 18.75 -14.36 2.02
CA ILE A 134 18.08 -13.05 2.06
C ILE A 134 17.56 -12.76 0.66
N LEU A 135 16.24 -12.77 0.48
CA LEU A 135 15.58 -12.54 -0.82
C LEU A 135 15.34 -11.06 -1.09
N TYR A 136 14.91 -10.34 -0.06
CA TYR A 136 14.62 -8.93 -0.17
C TYR A 136 14.82 -8.21 1.17
N THR A 137 15.37 -7.02 1.12
CA THR A 137 15.53 -6.16 2.30
C THR A 137 14.98 -4.78 2.00
N ASP A 138 14.05 -4.35 2.82
CA ASP A 138 13.57 -2.98 2.87
C ASP A 138 13.98 -2.32 4.19
N ARG A 139 13.69 -1.04 4.36
CA ARG A 139 14.03 -0.32 5.59
C ARG A 139 13.31 -0.83 6.82
N ARG A 140 12.16 -1.45 6.63
CA ARG A 140 11.26 -1.87 7.73
C ARG A 140 11.00 -3.36 7.78
N PHE A 141 11.45 -4.13 6.79
CA PHE A 141 11.29 -5.58 6.78
C PHE A 141 12.37 -6.28 5.95
N VAL A 142 12.48 -7.57 6.19
CA VAL A 142 13.34 -8.49 5.44
C VAL A 142 12.52 -9.72 5.07
N LEU A 143 12.66 -10.18 3.83
CA LEU A 143 12.14 -11.44 3.35
C LEU A 143 13.30 -12.42 3.13
N GLY A 144 13.16 -13.65 3.58
CA GLY A 144 14.22 -14.63 3.42
C GLY A 144 13.83 -16.03 3.87
N ARG A 145 14.81 -16.92 3.88
CA ARG A 145 14.68 -18.29 4.41
C ARG A 145 15.79 -18.56 5.41
N GLY A 146 15.47 -19.31 6.46
CA GLY A 146 16.43 -19.58 7.53
C GLY A 146 16.94 -18.30 8.20
N LEU A 147 16.09 -17.29 8.37
CA LEU A 147 16.47 -16.01 9.00
C LEU A 147 16.89 -16.23 10.45
N CYS A 148 18.10 -15.77 10.81
CA CYS A 148 18.64 -15.91 12.15
C CYS A 148 17.88 -15.04 13.15
N GLU A 149 17.54 -15.61 14.29
CA GLU A 149 16.92 -14.90 15.40
C GLU A 149 17.87 -13.84 15.97
N HIS A 150 17.35 -12.64 16.20
CA HIS A 150 18.09 -11.56 16.87
C HIS A 150 17.15 -10.71 17.73
N SER A 151 17.67 -10.17 18.83
CA SER A 151 16.88 -9.41 19.81
C SER A 151 16.20 -8.16 19.22
N SER A 152 16.80 -7.55 18.19
CA SER A 152 16.26 -6.34 17.50
C SER A 152 15.13 -6.64 16.53
N PHE A 153 14.91 -7.90 16.16
CA PHE A 153 13.93 -8.31 15.17
C PHE A 153 12.85 -9.21 15.76
N LYS A 154 11.70 -9.19 15.14
CA LYS A 154 10.65 -10.20 15.26
C LYS A 154 10.58 -10.97 13.94
N THR A 155 10.79 -12.28 14.01
CA THR A 155 10.69 -13.17 12.87
C THR A 155 9.31 -13.83 12.87
N PHE A 156 8.66 -13.83 11.72
CA PHE A 156 7.37 -14.48 11.47
C PHE A 156 7.58 -15.64 10.51
N GLN A 157 7.04 -16.79 10.90
CA GLN A 157 6.97 -17.96 10.02
C GLN A 157 5.83 -17.80 9.02
N PRO A 158 5.92 -18.36 7.82
CA PRO A 158 4.89 -18.21 6.80
C PRO A 158 3.50 -18.60 7.29
N GLN A 159 3.38 -19.68 8.08
CA GLN A 159 2.11 -20.14 8.63
C GLN A 159 1.42 -19.14 9.58
N GLN A 160 2.21 -18.32 10.29
CA GLN A 160 1.69 -17.25 11.14
C GLN A 160 1.08 -16.10 10.33
N LEU A 161 1.47 -15.99 9.06
CA LEU A 161 1.00 -14.97 8.12
C LEU A 161 -0.04 -15.51 7.13
N GLY A 162 -0.49 -16.77 7.31
CA GLY A 162 -1.41 -17.43 6.39
C GLY A 162 -0.81 -17.74 5.02
N LEU A 163 0.53 -17.79 4.93
CA LEU A 163 1.26 -18.10 3.71
C LEU A 163 1.66 -19.57 3.68
N ALA A 164 1.74 -20.14 2.48
CA ALA A 164 2.34 -21.45 2.24
C ALA A 164 3.85 -21.29 1.96
N GLY A 165 4.60 -22.40 2.12
CA GLY A 165 6.02 -22.45 1.80
C GLY A 165 6.94 -22.13 2.98
N SER A 166 8.15 -21.64 2.69
CA SER A 166 9.23 -21.43 3.65
C SER A 166 9.68 -19.97 3.78
N LEU A 167 8.96 -19.03 3.15
CA LEU A 167 9.29 -17.61 3.20
C LEU A 167 9.03 -17.06 4.61
N GLN A 168 10.06 -16.54 5.24
CA GLN A 168 9.99 -15.84 6.52
C GLN A 168 10.01 -14.34 6.33
N VAL A 169 9.34 -13.64 7.24
CA VAL A 169 9.35 -12.18 7.32
C VAL A 169 9.98 -11.77 8.65
N GLN A 170 10.98 -10.91 8.60
CA GLN A 170 11.62 -10.35 9.78
C GLN A 170 11.41 -8.84 9.84
N ILE A 171 10.94 -8.34 10.99
CA ILE A 171 10.57 -6.94 11.17
C ILE A 171 11.34 -6.37 12.37
N PRO A 172 11.93 -5.16 12.28
CA PRO A 172 12.47 -4.43 13.41
C PRO A 172 11.43 -4.25 14.52
N LYS A 173 11.80 -4.52 15.77
CA LYS A 173 10.92 -4.36 16.95
C LYS A 173 10.68 -2.89 17.35
N SER A 174 11.39 -1.96 16.76
CA SER A 174 11.30 -0.52 17.02
C SER A 174 10.94 0.24 15.75
N ILE A 175 10.91 1.58 15.85
CA ILE A 175 10.79 2.46 14.69
C ILE A 175 12.10 2.59 13.89
N ASN A 176 13.20 1.97 14.35
CA ASN A 176 14.48 2.03 13.68
C ASN A 176 14.43 1.37 12.30
N ARG A 177 15.31 1.81 11.45
CA ARG A 177 15.39 1.43 10.05
C ARG A 177 16.61 0.56 9.78
N LEU A 178 16.48 -0.35 8.84
CA LEU A 178 17.61 -1.03 8.22
C LEU A 178 18.38 -0.05 7.32
N ARG A 179 19.70 -0.20 7.25
CA ARG A 179 20.55 0.62 6.39
C ARG A 179 20.49 0.12 4.96
N LEU A 180 20.02 0.96 4.05
CA LEU A 180 20.03 0.70 2.62
C LEU A 180 20.67 1.88 1.88
N LYS A 181 21.51 1.56 0.89
CA LYS A 181 22.14 2.60 0.05
C LYS A 181 21.12 3.18 -0.94
N GLY A 182 21.12 4.48 -1.12
CA GLY A 182 20.46 5.16 -2.23
C GLY A 182 18.95 5.41 -2.10
N SER A 183 18.24 4.79 -1.15
CA SER A 183 16.81 5.05 -0.93
C SER A 183 16.58 6.15 0.11
N GLY A 184 15.40 6.78 0.09
CA GLY A 184 14.91 7.65 1.15
C GLY A 184 14.83 6.91 2.48
N SER A 185 14.80 7.62 3.57
CA SER A 185 14.80 7.02 4.90
C SER A 185 13.92 7.73 5.91
N ARG A 186 13.43 8.91 5.57
CA ARG A 186 12.49 9.67 6.41
C ARG A 186 11.07 9.13 6.31
N PHE A 187 10.67 8.73 5.11
CA PHE A 187 9.41 8.03 4.84
C PHE A 187 9.69 6.53 4.75
N VAL A 188 9.02 5.74 5.57
CA VAL A 188 9.17 4.28 5.57
C VAL A 188 7.87 3.60 5.97
N HIS A 189 7.64 2.40 5.45
CA HIS A 189 6.49 1.54 5.75
C HIS A 189 6.87 0.05 5.68
N GLY A 190 5.92 -0.83 5.93
CA GLY A 190 6.14 -2.28 5.88
C GLY A 190 6.56 -2.91 7.19
N GLY A 191 6.73 -2.12 8.27
CA GLY A 191 6.93 -2.62 9.61
C GLY A 191 5.61 -2.88 10.36
N ALA A 192 5.70 -3.06 11.69
CA ALA A 192 4.57 -3.42 12.54
C ALA A 192 4.26 -2.37 13.62
N THR A 193 4.65 -1.11 13.44
CA THR A 193 4.23 -0.04 14.35
C THR A 193 2.78 0.35 14.09
N LEU A 194 2.13 0.98 15.08
CA LEU A 194 0.74 1.45 14.90
C LEU A 194 0.60 2.39 13.71
N GLN A 195 1.61 3.22 13.44
CA GLN A 195 1.62 4.15 12.31
C GLN A 195 1.66 3.43 10.95
N GLU A 196 2.20 2.21 10.91
CA GLU A 196 2.32 1.41 9.69
C GLU A 196 1.12 0.47 9.48
N VAL A 197 0.51 -0.05 10.57
CA VAL A 197 -0.54 -1.08 10.47
C VAL A 197 -1.96 -0.56 10.70
N VAL A 198 -2.13 0.61 11.34
CA VAL A 198 -3.47 1.20 11.53
C VAL A 198 -3.84 2.03 10.31
N ILE A 199 -4.90 1.61 9.64
CA ILE A 199 -5.44 2.27 8.45
C ILE A 199 -6.84 2.81 8.69
N PRO A 200 -7.25 3.90 8.02
CA PRO A 200 -8.63 4.36 8.07
C PRO A 200 -9.56 3.43 7.29
N VAL A 201 -10.80 3.31 7.74
CA VAL A 201 -11.89 2.74 6.96
C VAL A 201 -13.08 3.69 7.07
N ILE A 202 -13.33 4.48 6.04
CA ILE A 202 -14.37 5.49 6.00
C ILE A 202 -15.46 5.05 5.03
N SER A 203 -16.66 4.80 5.55
CA SER A 203 -17.83 4.45 4.74
C SER A 203 -18.67 5.68 4.45
N ILE A 204 -18.93 5.94 3.19
CA ILE A 204 -19.72 7.06 2.69
C ILE A 204 -20.95 6.52 1.96
N ASN A 205 -22.14 6.90 2.45
CA ASN A 205 -23.41 6.51 1.84
C ASN A 205 -24.11 7.76 1.31
N LYS A 206 -24.36 7.78 0.01
CA LYS A 206 -25.16 8.84 -0.63
C LYS A 206 -26.63 8.64 -0.28
N LYS A 207 -27.19 9.52 0.53
CA LYS A 207 -28.65 9.52 0.78
C LYS A 207 -29.37 10.01 -0.49
N ARG A 208 -30.46 9.32 -0.88
CA ARG A 208 -31.41 9.89 -1.84
C ARG A 208 -32.07 11.09 -1.17
N GLN A 209 -32.05 12.26 -1.82
CA GLN A 209 -32.86 13.36 -1.39
C GLN A 209 -34.31 12.95 -1.69
N SER A 210 -35.16 12.84 -0.66
CA SER A 210 -36.61 12.79 -0.86
C SER A 210 -37.07 14.21 -1.21
N ASP A 211 -37.64 14.38 -2.39
CA ASP A 211 -38.34 15.59 -2.77
C ASP A 211 -39.46 15.90 -1.78
#